data_dae320dec0b872827174cd6d3c2db995
#
_entry.id   dae320dec0b872827174cd6d3c2db995
#
_cell.length_a   1.000
_cell.length_b   1.000
_cell.length_c   1.000
_cell.angle_alpha   90.00
_cell.angle_beta   90.00
_cell.angle_gamma   90.00
#
_symmetry.space_group_name_H-M   'P 1'
#
loop_
_entity.id
_entity.type
_entity.pdbx_description
1 polymer ?
#
loop_
_entity_poly.entity_id
_entity_poly.type
_entity_poly.pdbx_seq_one_letter_code
_entity_poly.pdbx_strand_id
1 'polypeptide(L)'
;MSKRNELHPVIVKSLSTNKSTQETFDFFSNPKNMELGGAIHSVEKSSDGWYTFDHIIAGKSKMKHIINQEFKILDHVFQGAGLEWNVYVRVLPNGNGSTMTWTFIKPNGLGDEQFKEQLNALENQQSRIIH
;
A
#
# COMPACT_ATOMS: atom_id res chain seq x y z
N MET A 1 7.10 27.93 17.78
CA MET A 1 8.06 27.04 17.11
C MET A 1 7.44 26.47 15.84
N SER A 2 8.19 26.47 14.78
CA SER A 2 7.72 25.92 13.51
C SER A 2 7.81 24.40 13.52
N LYS A 3 6.76 23.72 13.02
CA LYS A 3 6.75 22.26 12.85
C LYS A 3 7.15 21.83 11.45
N ARG A 4 7.52 22.77 10.57
CA ARG A 4 7.85 22.45 9.17
C ARG A 4 9.05 21.53 9.03
N ASN A 5 9.98 21.55 9.98
CA ASN A 5 11.22 20.78 9.92
C ASN A 5 11.13 19.47 10.72
N GLU A 6 9.99 19.17 11.29
CA GLU A 6 9.82 17.90 11.97
C GLU A 6 9.77 16.77 10.98
N LEU A 7 10.52 15.71 11.27
CA LEU A 7 10.48 14.50 10.47
C LEU A 7 9.41 13.56 11.00
N HIS A 8 8.71 12.92 10.07
CA HIS A 8 7.72 11.93 10.42
C HIS A 8 8.38 10.56 10.56
N PRO A 9 7.92 9.70 11.47
CA PRO A 9 8.38 8.32 11.53
C PRO A 9 8.17 7.60 10.20
N VAL A 10 9.12 6.74 9.86
CA VAL A 10 9.09 5.96 8.61
C VAL A 10 9.25 4.49 8.96
N ILE A 11 8.42 3.65 8.35
CA ILE A 11 8.54 2.20 8.47
C ILE A 11 8.60 1.61 7.07
N VAL A 12 9.54 0.68 6.87
CA VAL A 12 9.66 -0.07 5.63
C VAL A 12 9.28 -1.51 5.89
N LYS A 13 8.40 -2.05 5.04
CA LYS A 13 8.01 -3.47 5.08
C LYS A 13 8.45 -4.12 3.77
N SER A 14 8.71 -5.42 3.82
CA SER A 14 9.04 -6.17 2.63
C SER A 14 8.44 -7.57 2.68
N LEU A 15 8.08 -8.08 1.51
CA LEU A 15 7.60 -9.45 1.35
C LEU A 15 8.23 -10.04 0.09
N SER A 16 8.63 -11.31 0.17
CA SER A 16 9.23 -12.02 -0.96
C SER A 16 8.30 -13.13 -1.45
N THR A 17 8.38 -13.44 -2.73
CA THR A 17 7.57 -14.47 -3.37
C THR A 17 8.38 -15.17 -4.46
N ASN A 18 7.93 -16.36 -4.83
CA ASN A 18 8.52 -17.11 -5.97
C ASN A 18 8.09 -16.57 -7.33
N LYS A 19 7.13 -15.64 -7.37
CA LYS A 19 6.68 -15.03 -8.61
C LYS A 19 7.73 -14.06 -9.15
N SER A 20 7.79 -13.95 -10.48
CA SER A 20 8.70 -13.00 -11.12
C SER A 20 8.33 -11.56 -10.79
N THR A 21 9.25 -10.63 -11.07
CA THR A 21 8.97 -9.20 -10.90
C THR A 21 7.76 -8.78 -11.75
N GLN A 22 7.66 -9.28 -12.98
CA GLN A 22 6.56 -8.91 -13.86
C GLN A 22 5.23 -9.46 -13.36
N GLU A 23 5.19 -10.72 -12.95
CA GLU A 23 3.96 -11.31 -12.40
C GLU A 23 3.49 -10.59 -11.14
N THR A 24 4.42 -10.28 -10.25
CA THR A 24 4.11 -9.57 -8.99
C THR A 24 3.63 -8.15 -9.28
N PHE A 25 4.32 -7.45 -10.17
CA PHE A 25 3.94 -6.11 -10.56
C PHE A 25 2.54 -6.07 -11.18
N ASP A 26 2.28 -6.97 -12.13
CA ASP A 26 0.98 -7.01 -12.81
C ASP A 26 -0.15 -7.32 -11.83
N PHE A 27 0.09 -8.23 -10.91
CA PHE A 27 -0.91 -8.60 -9.90
C PHE A 27 -1.27 -7.42 -9.01
N PHE A 28 -0.26 -6.74 -8.45
CA PHE A 28 -0.50 -5.64 -7.51
C PHE A 28 -0.85 -4.32 -8.20
N SER A 29 -0.66 -4.22 -9.52
CA SER A 29 -1.10 -3.04 -10.25
C SER A 29 -2.62 -3.00 -10.47
N ASN A 30 -3.32 -4.10 -10.20
CA ASN A 30 -4.78 -4.17 -10.24
C ASN A 30 -5.35 -4.09 -8.83
N PRO A 31 -5.93 -2.95 -8.42
CA PRO A 31 -6.44 -2.78 -7.05
C PRO A 31 -7.53 -3.78 -6.67
N LYS A 32 -8.25 -4.34 -7.65
CA LYS A 32 -9.27 -5.35 -7.40
C LYS A 32 -8.70 -6.58 -6.67
N ASN A 33 -7.44 -6.92 -6.93
CA ASN A 33 -6.78 -8.05 -6.29
C ASN A 33 -6.57 -7.85 -4.79
N MET A 34 -6.66 -6.62 -4.30
CA MET A 34 -6.54 -6.33 -2.87
C MET A 34 -7.69 -6.92 -2.07
N GLU A 35 -8.81 -7.23 -2.72
CA GLU A 35 -9.94 -7.89 -2.05
C GLU A 35 -9.57 -9.27 -1.51
N LEU A 36 -8.56 -9.90 -2.09
CA LEU A 36 -8.10 -11.22 -1.66
C LEU A 36 -7.53 -11.25 -0.24
N GLY A 37 -7.12 -10.12 0.28
CA GLY A 37 -6.60 -10.00 1.64
C GLY A 37 -7.66 -10.00 2.73
N GLY A 38 -8.92 -9.81 2.37
CA GLY A 38 -10.04 -9.84 3.31
C GLY A 38 -10.36 -8.53 4.02
N ALA A 39 -9.45 -7.55 3.98
CA ALA A 39 -9.67 -6.27 4.65
C ALA A 39 -10.33 -5.22 3.76
N ILE A 40 -10.32 -5.44 2.46
CA ILE A 40 -10.82 -4.50 1.45
C ILE A 40 -11.91 -5.17 0.64
N HIS A 41 -13.01 -4.47 0.43
CA HIS A 41 -14.18 -4.97 -0.29
C HIS A 41 -14.70 -3.91 -1.27
N SER A 42 -15.41 -4.37 -2.28
CA SER A 42 -16.14 -3.49 -3.20
C SER A 42 -15.25 -2.47 -3.92
N VAL A 43 -14.12 -2.95 -4.43
CA VAL A 43 -13.19 -2.09 -5.17
C VAL A 43 -13.81 -1.72 -6.52
N GLU A 44 -13.93 -0.41 -6.77
CA GLU A 44 -14.48 0.13 -8.01
C GLU A 44 -13.63 1.29 -8.49
N LYS A 45 -13.46 1.40 -9.80
CA LYS A 45 -12.75 2.52 -10.41
C LYS A 45 -13.72 3.67 -10.65
N SER A 46 -13.40 4.86 -10.15
CA SER A 46 -14.20 6.05 -10.41
C SER A 46 -13.73 6.78 -11.68
N SER A 47 -14.52 7.74 -12.14
CA SER A 47 -14.24 8.46 -13.38
C SER A 47 -12.99 9.34 -13.32
N ASP A 48 -12.53 9.69 -12.13
CA ASP A 48 -11.38 10.58 -11.93
C ASP A 48 -10.05 9.82 -11.78
N GLY A 49 -10.07 8.49 -11.99
CA GLY A 49 -8.88 7.66 -11.88
C GLY A 49 -8.60 7.12 -10.49
N TRP A 50 -9.39 7.52 -9.51
CA TRP A 50 -9.32 6.95 -8.17
C TRP A 50 -10.07 5.63 -8.11
N TYR A 51 -9.64 4.75 -7.20
CA TYR A 51 -10.38 3.54 -6.85
C TYR A 51 -11.03 3.76 -5.50
N THR A 52 -12.31 3.43 -5.39
CA THR A 52 -13.04 3.49 -4.13
C THR A 52 -13.27 2.08 -3.60
N PHE A 53 -13.30 1.94 -2.30
CA PHE A 53 -13.51 0.64 -1.67
C PHE A 53 -13.92 0.81 -0.21
N ASP A 54 -14.37 -0.30 0.39
CA ASP A 54 -14.67 -0.35 1.81
C ASP A 54 -13.55 -1.10 2.53
N HIS A 55 -13.02 -0.47 3.57
CA HIS A 55 -11.97 -1.06 4.42
C HIS A 55 -12.58 -1.40 5.78
N ILE A 56 -12.25 -2.58 6.30
CA ILE A 56 -12.86 -3.06 7.56
C ILE A 56 -12.57 -2.16 8.76
N ILE A 57 -11.49 -1.39 8.73
CA ILE A 57 -11.11 -0.47 9.80
C ILE A 57 -11.41 0.98 9.42
N ALA A 58 -10.95 1.41 8.25
CA ALA A 58 -11.05 2.80 7.83
C ALA A 58 -12.40 3.17 7.22
N GLY A 59 -13.26 2.18 6.92
CA GLY A 59 -14.53 2.43 6.27
C GLY A 59 -14.36 2.80 4.80
N LYS A 60 -15.19 3.71 4.30
CA LYS A 60 -15.11 4.16 2.90
C LYS A 60 -13.79 4.84 2.65
N SER A 61 -13.07 4.33 1.66
CA SER A 61 -11.71 4.75 1.37
C SER A 61 -11.50 4.88 -0.12
N LYS A 62 -10.41 5.52 -0.52
CA LYS A 62 -10.04 5.61 -1.92
C LYS A 62 -8.52 5.60 -2.08
N MET A 63 -8.08 5.19 -3.26
CA MET A 63 -6.67 5.07 -3.58
C MET A 63 -6.42 5.45 -5.02
N LYS A 64 -5.28 6.07 -5.28
CA LYS A 64 -4.83 6.38 -6.63
C LYS A 64 -3.40 5.87 -6.80
N HIS A 65 -3.19 5.07 -7.85
CA HIS A 65 -1.87 4.56 -8.19
C HIS A 65 -1.05 5.58 -8.99
N ILE A 66 0.24 5.60 -8.72
CA ILE A 66 1.26 6.29 -9.51
C ILE A 66 2.20 5.21 -10.00
N ILE A 67 1.92 4.65 -11.17
CA ILE A 67 2.57 3.44 -11.68
C ILE A 67 3.67 3.78 -12.67
N ASN A 68 4.83 3.10 -12.53
CA ASN A 68 5.88 3.13 -13.53
C ASN A 68 6.25 1.69 -13.89
N GLN A 69 5.89 1.29 -15.11
CA GLN A 69 6.10 -0.07 -15.61
C GLN A 69 7.58 -0.40 -15.75
N GLU A 70 8.37 0.56 -16.23
CA GLU A 70 9.79 0.34 -16.49
C GLU A 70 10.55 0.02 -15.21
N PHE A 71 10.31 0.78 -14.15
CA PHE A 71 11.02 0.60 -12.89
C PHE A 71 10.24 -0.22 -11.85
N LYS A 72 9.09 -0.76 -12.24
CA LYS A 72 8.24 -1.56 -11.35
C LYS A 72 7.87 -0.82 -10.08
N ILE A 73 7.41 0.42 -10.25
CA ILE A 73 6.97 1.29 -9.16
C ILE A 73 5.45 1.24 -9.07
N LEU A 74 4.95 0.98 -7.87
CA LEU A 74 3.51 0.93 -7.56
C LEU A 74 3.18 1.90 -6.43
N ASP A 75 3.70 3.11 -6.50
CA ASP A 75 3.41 4.13 -5.51
C ASP A 75 1.92 4.47 -5.53
N HIS A 76 1.40 4.86 -4.39
CA HIS A 76 -0.01 5.24 -4.33
C HIS A 76 -0.31 6.20 -3.20
N VAL A 77 -1.43 6.90 -3.34
CA VAL A 77 -2.02 7.72 -2.30
C VAL A 77 -3.26 6.99 -1.81
N PHE A 78 -3.38 6.84 -0.51
CA PHE A 78 -4.54 6.23 0.13
C PHE A 78 -5.22 7.27 1.02
N GLN A 79 -6.55 7.38 0.90
CA GLN A 79 -7.34 8.26 1.76
C GLN A 79 -8.43 7.46 2.45
N GLY A 80 -8.48 7.53 3.77
CA GLY A 80 -9.50 6.86 4.57
C GLY A 80 -9.41 7.27 6.03
N ALA A 81 -10.54 7.24 6.73
CA ALA A 81 -10.65 7.61 8.15
C ALA A 81 -10.08 9.00 8.45
N GLY A 82 -10.21 9.94 7.52
CA GLY A 82 -9.68 11.30 7.69
C GLY A 82 -8.18 11.44 7.51
N LEU A 83 -7.50 10.37 7.09
CA LEU A 83 -6.04 10.37 6.91
C LEU A 83 -5.68 10.26 5.44
N GLU A 84 -4.54 10.83 5.08
CA GLU A 84 -3.96 10.64 3.74
C GLU A 84 -2.57 10.04 3.89
N TRP A 85 -2.36 8.92 3.18
CA TRP A 85 -1.10 8.20 3.18
C TRP A 85 -0.45 8.29 1.81
N ASN A 86 0.84 8.58 1.78
CA ASN A 86 1.66 8.42 0.59
C ASN A 86 2.53 7.19 0.81
N VAL A 87 2.34 6.18 -0.03
CA VAL A 87 3.04 4.90 0.11
C VAL A 87 3.90 4.66 -1.11
N TYR A 88 5.16 4.36 -0.89
CA TYR A 88 6.13 4.17 -1.96
C TYR A 88 6.45 2.69 -2.07
N VAL A 89 6.20 2.11 -3.25
CA VAL A 89 6.23 0.66 -3.43
C VAL A 89 7.09 0.30 -4.63
N ARG A 90 7.97 -0.67 -4.46
CA ARG A 90 8.78 -1.19 -5.55
C ARG A 90 8.75 -2.72 -5.57
N VAL A 91 8.83 -3.28 -6.77
CA VAL A 91 9.01 -4.71 -6.98
C VAL A 91 10.43 -4.94 -7.48
N LEU A 92 11.20 -5.71 -6.75
CA LEU A 92 12.61 -5.92 -7.00
C LEU A 92 12.87 -7.39 -7.35
N PRO A 93 13.82 -7.67 -8.28
CA PRO A 93 14.20 -9.04 -8.55
C PRO A 93 14.94 -9.62 -7.33
N ASN A 94 14.67 -10.89 -7.04
CA ASN A 94 15.31 -11.59 -5.94
C ASN A 94 15.44 -13.06 -6.33
N GLY A 95 16.63 -13.47 -6.78
CA GLY A 95 16.84 -14.84 -7.24
C GLY A 95 15.88 -15.18 -8.38
N ASN A 96 15.11 -16.25 -8.21
CA ASN A 96 14.10 -16.69 -9.18
C ASN A 96 12.73 -16.06 -8.94
N GLY A 97 12.62 -15.21 -7.93
CA GLY A 97 11.36 -14.57 -7.57
C GLY A 97 11.48 -13.08 -7.48
N SER A 98 10.70 -12.49 -6.59
CA SER A 98 10.71 -11.04 -6.39
C SER A 98 10.47 -10.68 -4.92
N THR A 99 10.82 -9.45 -4.58
CA THR A 99 10.57 -8.85 -3.27
C THR A 99 9.86 -7.53 -3.48
N MET A 100 8.72 -7.33 -2.81
CA MET A 100 8.09 -6.02 -2.76
C MET A 100 8.54 -5.30 -1.52
N THR A 101 8.81 -4.01 -1.66
CA THR A 101 9.09 -3.14 -0.52
C THR A 101 8.06 -2.03 -0.49
N TRP A 102 7.59 -1.72 0.71
CA TRP A 102 6.67 -0.60 0.96
C TRP A 102 7.33 0.34 1.95
N THR A 103 7.38 1.63 1.62
CA THR A 103 7.85 2.68 2.53
C THR A 103 6.65 3.50 2.96
N PHE A 104 6.41 3.54 4.26
CA PHE A 104 5.30 4.27 4.86
C PHE A 104 5.84 5.41 5.69
N ILE A 105 5.36 6.61 5.42
CA ILE A 105 5.65 7.80 6.21
C ILE A 105 4.38 8.09 7.01
N LYS A 106 4.52 8.18 8.34
CA LYS A 106 3.35 8.35 9.21
C LYS A 106 2.57 9.60 8.83
N PRO A 107 1.25 9.47 8.53
CA PRO A 107 0.43 10.65 8.23
C PRO A 107 0.18 11.50 9.47
N ASN A 108 -0.16 12.77 9.27
CA ASN A 108 -0.59 13.63 10.34
C ASN A 108 -1.91 13.11 10.92
N GLY A 109 -2.07 13.25 12.23
CA GLY A 109 -3.29 12.84 12.90
C GLY A 109 -3.29 11.40 13.39
N LEU A 110 -2.21 10.66 13.16
CA LEU A 110 -2.08 9.27 13.59
C LEU A 110 -1.00 9.17 14.68
N GLY A 111 -1.30 8.48 15.77
CA GLY A 111 -0.31 8.24 16.83
C GLY A 111 0.70 7.18 16.44
N ASP A 112 1.86 7.18 17.11
CA ASP A 112 2.95 6.26 16.77
C ASP A 112 2.55 4.79 16.96
N GLU A 113 1.83 4.46 18.03
CA GLU A 113 1.38 3.09 18.27
C GLU A 113 0.34 2.66 17.23
N GLN A 114 -0.59 3.55 16.90
CA GLN A 114 -1.58 3.28 15.86
C GLN A 114 -0.92 3.06 14.51
N PHE A 115 0.13 3.82 14.21
CA PHE A 115 0.90 3.66 12.97
C PHE A 115 1.48 2.25 12.88
N LYS A 116 2.13 1.79 13.94
CA LYS A 116 2.70 0.44 13.99
C LYS A 116 1.63 -0.64 13.85
N GLU A 117 0.52 -0.49 14.56
CA GLU A 117 -0.57 -1.46 14.53
C GLU A 117 -1.19 -1.58 13.15
N GLN A 118 -1.43 -0.45 12.48
CA GLN A 118 -2.03 -0.44 11.16
C GLN A 118 -1.08 -1.08 10.12
N LEU A 119 0.22 -0.83 10.23
CA LEU A 119 1.19 -1.42 9.31
C LEU A 119 1.36 -2.92 9.53
N ASN A 120 1.26 -3.39 10.77
CA ASN A 120 1.28 -4.82 11.05
C ASN A 120 0.06 -5.52 10.45
N ALA A 121 -1.11 -4.90 10.54
CA ALA A 121 -2.32 -5.42 9.93
C ALA A 121 -2.20 -5.47 8.40
N LEU A 122 -1.63 -4.43 7.80
CA LEU A 122 -1.40 -4.37 6.36
C LEU A 122 -0.42 -5.46 5.92
N GLU A 123 0.67 -5.66 6.66
CA GLU A 123 1.65 -6.69 6.35
C GLU A 123 0.99 -8.07 6.35
N ASN A 124 0.12 -8.36 7.32
CA ASN A 124 -0.61 -9.61 7.38
C ASN A 124 -1.52 -9.79 6.16
N GLN A 125 -2.20 -8.73 5.75
CA GLN A 125 -3.06 -8.75 4.56
C GLN A 125 -2.25 -9.03 3.29
N GLN A 126 -1.14 -8.33 3.11
CA GLN A 126 -0.29 -8.50 1.93
C GLN A 126 0.34 -9.89 1.91
N SER A 127 0.70 -10.43 3.06
CA SER A 127 1.24 -11.78 3.16
C SER A 127 0.23 -12.83 2.69
N ARG A 128 -1.06 -12.66 3.02
CA ARG A 128 -2.11 -13.56 2.54
C ARG A 128 -2.27 -13.51 1.03
N ILE A 129 -2.11 -12.35 0.44
CA ILE A 129 -2.25 -12.16 -1.01
C ILE A 129 -1.06 -12.77 -1.74
N ILE A 130 0.17 -12.53 -1.25
CA ILE A 130 1.39 -12.90 -1.94
C ILE A 130 1.74 -14.38 -1.80
N HIS A 131 1.22 -15.02 -0.78
CA HIS A 131 1.38 -16.45 -0.51
C HIS A 131 0.09 -17.21 -0.73
#